data_62aa4021bd16e5f0cfc60f391505c6eb
#
_entry.id   62aa4021bd16e5f0cfc60f391505c6eb
#
_cell.length_a   1.000
_cell.length_b   1.000
_cell.length_c   1.000
_cell.angle_alpha   90.00
_cell.angle_beta   90.00
_cell.angle_gamma   90.00
#
_symmetry.space_group_name_H-M   'P 1'
#
loop_
_entity.id
_entity.type
_entity.pdbx_description
1 polymer ?
#
loop_
_entity_poly.entity_id
_entity_poly.type
_entity_poly.pdbx_seq_one_letter_code
_entity_poly.pdbx_strand_id
1 'polypeptide(L)'
;MAFLQVVLLMLLPSALAEKWAVIAAGSQGFMNYRHQADACHAYQIMLRSGVKAENIILMMQDDVAKDSENPFPGQLFNKPGNDSPDVYKGCKVDYAGDIVTAQLFLDVLTGNTTGAKGKILKSTEEDTVFVNFVDHGGVGIVAFPNGPFLHVKELSQTLKKMQSQKMFKQLVFYMEACESGSMFPDLQKDGKILAVTASNGQESSWGTYCGDAAMVKGKNIGSCLGDLFSVSWMEDDDLGKFASETFKHQIASVTKRTNQSHVCSFGDKSFENEAIGKIEMALEGMNEVAPSAAGSVDARDIYVSQAYWAWQNANDEMKDKAWTRLVRIVEDRQKDDQLFAKIGLKACGECPKCQEKMLGDRSELKDMECHSMLAQEVHKHCPVSASHHATGGWNGYNMKFSQVLLNLCEGKEALGKNVEELSKIIQDECTEAKGITELVV
;
A
#
# COMPACT_ATOMS: atom_id res chain seq x y z
N MET A 1 13.69 -70.97 12.49
CA MET A 1 14.31 -69.65 12.70
C MET A 1 13.42 -68.57 12.06
N ALA A 2 12.66 -67.90 12.86
CA ALA A 2 11.76 -66.83 12.37
C ALA A 2 12.49 -65.48 12.52
N PHE A 3 12.74 -64.82 11.39
CA PHE A 3 13.30 -63.47 11.36
C PHE A 3 12.18 -62.45 11.71
N LEU A 4 12.32 -61.85 12.88
CA LEU A 4 11.49 -60.71 13.31
C LEU A 4 12.04 -59.46 12.62
N GLN A 5 11.36 -58.97 11.55
CA GLN A 5 11.63 -57.67 10.98
C GLN A 5 11.05 -56.58 11.91
N VAL A 6 11.94 -55.89 12.62
CA VAL A 6 11.57 -54.67 13.36
C VAL A 6 11.46 -53.55 12.35
N VAL A 7 10.24 -53.14 12.02
CA VAL A 7 9.98 -51.91 11.28
C VAL A 7 10.16 -50.74 12.24
N LEU A 8 11.30 -50.04 12.15
CA LEU A 8 11.56 -48.82 12.84
C LEU A 8 10.75 -47.69 12.15
N LEU A 9 9.52 -47.41 12.63
CA LEU A 9 8.82 -46.17 12.26
C LEU A 9 9.63 -45.01 12.78
N MET A 10 10.38 -44.35 11.90
CA MET A 10 10.91 -43.02 12.18
C MET A 10 9.73 -42.06 12.27
N LEU A 11 9.33 -41.71 13.48
CA LEU A 11 8.50 -40.57 13.76
C LEU A 11 9.30 -39.31 13.35
N LEU A 12 9.10 -38.85 12.13
CA LEU A 12 9.53 -37.51 11.75
C LEU A 12 8.84 -36.55 12.73
N PRO A 13 9.58 -35.68 13.43
CA PRO A 13 8.94 -34.67 14.25
C PRO A 13 8.03 -33.85 13.32
N SER A 14 6.74 -33.84 13.57
CA SER A 14 5.84 -32.88 12.92
C SER A 14 6.41 -31.48 13.24
N ALA A 15 6.88 -30.79 12.22
CA ALA A 15 7.29 -29.40 12.39
C ALA A 15 6.09 -28.66 13.01
N LEU A 16 6.31 -27.98 14.13
CA LEU A 16 5.29 -27.14 14.73
C LEU A 16 4.96 -26.04 13.73
N ALA A 17 3.66 -25.78 13.50
CA ALA A 17 3.21 -24.71 12.66
C ALA A 17 3.83 -23.37 13.08
N GLU A 18 4.48 -22.72 12.16
CA GLU A 18 5.13 -21.43 12.37
C GLU A 18 4.22 -20.29 11.87
N LYS A 19 4.48 -19.09 12.38
CA LYS A 19 3.85 -17.87 11.93
C LYS A 19 4.85 -17.01 11.20
N TRP A 20 4.46 -16.47 10.08
CA TRP A 20 5.28 -15.61 9.24
C TRP A 20 4.60 -14.28 8.98
N ALA A 21 5.37 -13.22 8.85
CA ALA A 21 4.88 -11.91 8.42
C ALA A 21 5.78 -11.30 7.34
N VAL A 22 5.16 -10.72 6.31
CA VAL A 22 5.84 -9.90 5.30
C VAL A 22 5.19 -8.53 5.32
N ILE A 23 5.97 -7.48 5.62
CA ILE A 23 5.49 -6.11 5.77
C ILE A 23 6.24 -5.23 4.78
N ALA A 24 5.51 -4.42 4.01
CA ALA A 24 6.09 -3.52 3.03
C ALA A 24 5.47 -2.11 3.11
N ALA A 25 6.34 -1.09 3.21
CA ALA A 25 5.98 0.30 2.96
C ALA A 25 6.53 0.71 1.58
N GLY A 26 5.63 1.11 0.70
CA GLY A 26 5.92 1.31 -0.72
C GLY A 26 6.36 2.72 -1.11
N SER A 27 6.59 3.64 -0.17
CA SER A 27 6.95 5.02 -0.44
C SER A 27 8.23 5.49 0.25
N GLN A 28 8.65 6.70 -0.09
CA GLN A 28 9.80 7.39 0.47
C GLN A 28 9.49 8.88 0.71
N GLY A 29 10.35 9.53 1.51
CA GLY A 29 10.30 10.96 1.82
C GLY A 29 9.32 11.32 2.93
N PHE A 30 9.61 12.45 3.59
CA PHE A 30 8.95 12.87 4.83
C PHE A 30 7.44 13.11 4.67
N MET A 31 6.98 13.51 3.50
CA MET A 31 5.55 13.70 3.21
C MET A 31 4.74 12.38 3.27
N ASN A 32 5.44 11.24 3.18
CA ASN A 32 4.89 9.88 3.32
C ASN A 32 5.25 9.23 4.67
N TYR A 33 5.55 10.04 5.68
CA TYR A 33 5.92 9.61 7.04
C TYR A 33 5.05 8.45 7.55
N ARG A 34 3.74 8.56 7.36
CA ARG A 34 2.73 7.63 7.84
C ARG A 34 2.97 6.16 7.42
N HIS A 35 3.41 5.93 6.17
CA HIS A 35 3.59 4.57 5.65
C HIS A 35 4.69 3.80 6.39
N GLN A 36 5.83 4.46 6.70
CA GLN A 36 6.90 3.82 7.45
C GLN A 36 6.55 3.72 8.94
N ALA A 37 5.76 4.64 9.48
CA ALA A 37 5.23 4.54 10.84
C ALA A 37 4.24 3.37 10.97
N ASP A 38 3.32 3.20 10.01
CA ASP A 38 2.39 2.07 9.95
C ASP A 38 3.14 0.73 9.83
N ALA A 39 4.13 0.64 8.95
CA ALA A 39 4.91 -0.57 8.76
C ALA A 39 5.69 -0.98 10.02
N CYS A 40 6.30 -0.01 10.72
CA CYS A 40 6.98 -0.28 11.98
C CYS A 40 6.01 -0.63 13.12
N HIS A 41 4.82 -0.03 13.15
CA HIS A 41 3.80 -0.40 14.12
C HIS A 41 3.29 -1.83 13.88
N ALA A 42 2.99 -2.19 12.62
CA ALA A 42 2.65 -3.55 12.23
C ALA A 42 3.75 -4.56 12.64
N TYR A 43 5.03 -4.20 12.44
CA TYR A 43 6.16 -5.02 12.90
C TYR A 43 6.13 -5.26 14.42
N GLN A 44 5.86 -4.21 15.21
CA GLN A 44 5.75 -4.33 16.67
C GLN A 44 4.57 -5.22 17.09
N ILE A 45 3.44 -5.11 16.39
CA ILE A 45 2.26 -5.97 16.63
C ILE A 45 2.63 -7.42 16.36
N MET A 46 3.27 -7.73 15.21
CA MET A 46 3.67 -9.10 14.89
C MET A 46 4.62 -9.69 15.94
N LEU A 47 5.57 -8.91 16.47
CA LEU A 47 6.43 -9.37 17.57
C LEU A 47 5.62 -9.67 18.83
N ARG A 48 4.73 -8.76 19.23
CA ARG A 48 3.89 -8.94 20.43
C ARG A 48 2.91 -10.11 20.29
N SER A 49 2.44 -10.37 19.08
CA SER A 49 1.58 -11.52 18.77
C SER A 49 2.33 -12.84 18.66
N GLY A 50 3.63 -12.86 18.99
CA GLY A 50 4.46 -14.04 19.08
C GLY A 50 5.01 -14.57 17.77
N VAL A 51 4.96 -13.79 16.68
CA VAL A 51 5.73 -14.09 15.48
C VAL A 51 7.21 -13.92 15.79
N LYS A 52 8.02 -14.94 15.54
CA LYS A 52 9.46 -14.87 15.79
C LYS A 52 10.10 -13.80 14.92
N ALA A 53 11.04 -13.02 15.42
CA ALA A 53 11.69 -11.94 14.67
C ALA A 53 12.38 -12.43 13.38
N GLU A 54 12.86 -13.67 13.37
CA GLU A 54 13.40 -14.31 12.16
C GLU A 54 12.34 -14.60 11.09
N ASN A 55 11.06 -14.69 11.48
CA ASN A 55 9.93 -14.95 10.59
C ASN A 55 9.18 -13.67 10.17
N ILE A 56 9.59 -12.49 10.65
CA ILE A 56 9.08 -11.20 10.18
C ILE A 56 10.05 -10.65 9.16
N ILE A 57 9.56 -10.29 7.98
CA ILE A 57 10.32 -9.69 6.89
C ILE A 57 9.76 -8.31 6.64
N LEU A 58 10.56 -7.27 6.93
CA LEU A 58 10.17 -5.88 6.73
C LEU A 58 10.99 -5.24 5.62
N MET A 59 10.30 -4.59 4.68
CA MET A 59 10.91 -3.80 3.62
C MET A 59 10.30 -2.39 3.55
N MET A 60 11.17 -1.38 3.55
CA MET A 60 10.79 0.03 3.40
C MET A 60 12.02 0.86 3.00
N GLN A 61 11.84 2.10 2.53
CA GLN A 61 12.97 2.98 2.18
C GLN A 61 13.88 3.29 3.38
N ASP A 62 13.33 3.34 4.59
CA ASP A 62 14.04 3.63 5.86
C ASP A 62 14.70 5.02 5.91
N ASP A 63 14.08 6.00 5.28
CA ASP A 63 14.58 7.38 5.19
C ASP A 63 13.90 8.34 6.18
N VAL A 64 12.63 8.11 6.52
CA VAL A 64 11.77 9.07 7.24
C VAL A 64 12.22 9.27 8.70
N ALA A 65 12.62 8.23 9.41
CA ALA A 65 13.08 8.36 10.79
C ALA A 65 14.32 9.26 10.93
N LYS A 66 15.13 9.33 9.87
CA LYS A 66 16.40 10.07 9.81
C LYS A 66 16.29 11.36 9.01
N ASP A 67 15.09 11.67 8.49
CA ASP A 67 14.85 12.87 7.70
C ASP A 67 15.09 14.15 8.51
N SER A 68 15.62 15.19 7.87
CA SER A 68 15.90 16.47 8.50
C SER A 68 14.64 17.24 8.91
N GLU A 69 13.49 16.95 8.30
CA GLU A 69 12.18 17.51 8.67
C GLU A 69 11.60 16.82 9.92
N ASN A 70 12.13 15.65 10.33
CA ASN A 70 11.62 14.91 11.50
C ASN A 70 12.00 15.62 12.81
N PRO A 71 11.04 16.16 13.60
CA PRO A 71 11.33 16.84 14.87
C PRO A 71 11.84 15.92 15.98
N PHE A 72 11.83 14.59 15.74
CA PHE A 72 12.34 13.54 16.63
C PHE A 72 13.29 12.60 15.87
N PRO A 73 14.51 13.01 15.56
CA PRO A 73 15.45 12.23 14.76
C PRO A 73 15.62 10.80 15.31
N GLY A 74 15.46 9.80 14.45
CA GLY A 74 15.58 8.39 14.81
C GLY A 74 14.35 7.78 15.49
N GLN A 75 13.21 8.47 15.50
CA GLN A 75 11.95 7.98 16.10
C GLN A 75 10.80 8.14 15.08
N LEU A 76 9.82 7.24 15.15
CA LEU A 76 8.56 7.34 14.44
C LEU A 76 7.39 7.12 15.39
N PHE A 77 6.30 7.86 15.16
CA PHE A 77 5.10 7.79 15.98
C PHE A 77 3.88 7.58 15.08
N ASN A 78 3.02 6.64 15.44
CA ASN A 78 1.85 6.27 14.64
C ASN A 78 0.52 6.74 15.25
N LYS A 79 0.58 7.44 16.38
CA LYS A 79 -0.56 8.10 17.03
C LYS A 79 -0.11 9.37 17.74
N PRO A 80 -1.02 10.36 17.92
CA PRO A 80 -0.71 11.58 18.67
C PRO A 80 -0.64 11.33 20.17
N GLY A 81 -0.12 12.32 20.91
CA GLY A 81 -0.13 12.35 22.37
C GLY A 81 1.25 12.41 23.01
N ASN A 82 1.26 12.74 24.31
CA ASN A 82 2.50 12.83 25.08
C ASN A 82 3.11 11.46 25.38
N ASP A 83 2.27 10.44 25.49
CA ASP A 83 2.66 9.06 25.79
C ASP A 83 2.75 8.19 24.53
N SER A 84 2.73 8.81 23.34
CA SER A 84 2.83 8.08 22.08
C SER A 84 4.11 7.25 22.05
N PRO A 85 4.02 5.93 21.78
CA PRO A 85 5.19 5.07 21.70
C PRO A 85 5.98 5.35 20.41
N ASP A 86 7.30 5.23 20.52
CA ASP A 86 8.20 5.21 19.37
C ASP A 86 8.11 3.82 18.70
N VAL A 87 7.40 3.74 17.57
CA VAL A 87 7.22 2.49 16.82
C VAL A 87 8.47 2.06 16.06
N TYR A 88 9.40 2.99 15.81
CA TYR A 88 10.68 2.69 15.15
C TYR A 88 11.66 1.96 16.07
N LYS A 89 11.55 2.17 17.38
CA LYS A 89 12.42 1.52 18.35
C LYS A 89 12.28 -0.01 18.31
N GLY A 90 13.31 -0.69 17.83
CA GLY A 90 13.32 -2.15 17.68
C GLY A 90 12.61 -2.65 16.40
N CYS A 91 12.11 -1.76 15.56
CA CYS A 91 11.65 -2.07 14.21
C CYS A 91 12.87 -2.47 13.38
N LYS A 92 12.92 -3.73 12.93
CA LYS A 92 14.09 -4.28 12.23
C LYS A 92 13.80 -4.37 10.74
N VAL A 93 14.42 -3.49 9.98
CA VAL A 93 14.29 -3.45 8.52
C VAL A 93 15.23 -4.48 7.89
N ASP A 94 14.69 -5.40 7.10
CA ASP A 94 15.47 -6.44 6.40
C ASP A 94 15.92 -5.97 5.01
N TYR A 95 15.10 -5.13 4.35
CA TYR A 95 15.41 -4.53 3.06
C TYR A 95 15.14 -3.03 3.09
N ALA A 96 16.15 -2.22 2.75
CA ALA A 96 16.07 -0.76 2.80
C ALA A 96 16.67 -0.10 1.54
N GLY A 97 16.25 1.13 1.24
CA GLY A 97 16.80 1.93 0.15
C GLY A 97 16.40 1.44 -1.23
N ASP A 98 17.29 1.65 -2.20
CA ASP A 98 17.01 1.47 -3.65
C ASP A 98 16.65 0.03 -4.06
N ILE A 99 16.91 -0.96 -3.20
CA ILE A 99 16.57 -2.35 -3.47
C ILE A 99 15.08 -2.66 -3.22
N VAL A 100 14.36 -1.78 -2.53
CA VAL A 100 12.94 -1.99 -2.20
C VAL A 100 12.09 -1.71 -3.45
N THR A 101 11.71 -2.77 -4.13
CA THR A 101 10.96 -2.75 -5.39
C THR A 101 9.79 -3.73 -5.35
N ALA A 102 8.81 -3.56 -6.25
CA ALA A 102 7.73 -4.51 -6.43
C ALA A 102 8.25 -5.93 -6.73
N GLN A 103 9.28 -6.05 -7.58
CA GLN A 103 9.87 -7.34 -7.90
C GLN A 103 10.50 -8.02 -6.67
N LEU A 104 11.22 -7.25 -5.83
CA LEU A 104 11.77 -7.78 -4.58
C LEU A 104 10.66 -8.32 -3.66
N PHE A 105 9.55 -7.57 -3.53
CA PHE A 105 8.40 -8.02 -2.74
C PHE A 105 7.85 -9.36 -3.23
N LEU A 106 7.65 -9.52 -4.54
CA LEU A 106 7.18 -10.75 -5.14
C LEU A 106 8.18 -11.91 -4.97
N ASP A 107 9.49 -11.61 -5.07
CA ASP A 107 10.56 -12.61 -4.85
C ASP A 107 10.60 -13.07 -3.38
N VAL A 108 10.42 -12.14 -2.43
CA VAL A 108 10.32 -12.46 -1.00
C VAL A 108 9.11 -13.34 -0.72
N LEU A 109 7.93 -12.99 -1.24
CA LEU A 109 6.70 -13.75 -1.07
C LEU A 109 6.80 -15.18 -1.62
N THR A 110 7.48 -15.36 -2.76
CA THR A 110 7.63 -16.67 -3.40
C THR A 110 8.84 -17.47 -2.93
N GLY A 111 9.60 -16.97 -1.95
CA GLY A 111 10.82 -17.63 -1.48
C GLY A 111 11.92 -17.70 -2.54
N ASN A 112 11.95 -16.78 -3.51
CA ASN A 112 12.90 -16.78 -4.63
C ASN A 112 14.27 -16.26 -4.19
N THR A 113 15.21 -17.17 -3.89
CA THR A 113 16.58 -16.85 -3.48
C THR A 113 17.44 -16.21 -4.58
N THR A 114 17.02 -16.33 -5.83
CA THR A 114 17.76 -15.74 -6.97
C THR A 114 17.46 -14.24 -7.05
N GLY A 115 16.21 -13.84 -6.86
CA GLY A 115 15.80 -12.43 -6.87
C GLY A 115 16.12 -11.73 -5.56
N ALA A 116 15.69 -12.31 -4.43
CA ALA A 116 15.94 -11.74 -3.10
C ALA A 116 17.26 -12.29 -2.49
N LYS A 117 18.21 -11.41 -2.20
CA LYS A 117 19.53 -11.77 -1.63
C LYS A 117 19.57 -11.80 -0.11
N GLY A 118 18.46 -11.56 0.56
CA GLY A 118 18.33 -11.52 2.02
C GLY A 118 17.31 -12.53 2.54
N LYS A 119 16.55 -12.11 3.53
CA LYS A 119 15.50 -12.89 4.18
C LYS A 119 14.30 -13.08 3.24
N ILE A 120 13.83 -14.29 3.08
CA ILE A 120 12.69 -14.66 2.23
C ILE A 120 11.67 -15.46 3.03
N LEU A 121 10.44 -15.51 2.54
CA LEU A 121 9.42 -16.37 3.09
C LEU A 121 9.81 -17.85 2.88
N LYS A 122 9.80 -18.63 3.97
CA LYS A 122 10.14 -20.06 3.98
C LYS A 122 9.01 -20.89 4.59
N SER A 123 7.81 -20.36 4.56
CA SER A 123 6.62 -21.01 5.10
C SER A 123 6.24 -22.25 4.32
N THR A 124 5.52 -23.15 4.99
CA THR A 124 5.04 -24.44 4.49
C THR A 124 3.50 -24.54 4.56
N GLU A 125 2.92 -25.63 4.08
CA GLU A 125 1.47 -25.88 4.13
C GLU A 125 0.88 -25.97 5.54
N GLU A 126 1.71 -26.03 6.57
CA GLU A 126 1.27 -26.03 7.99
C GLU A 126 1.28 -24.63 8.61
N ASP A 127 1.95 -23.67 7.97
CA ASP A 127 2.24 -22.35 8.52
C ASP A 127 1.14 -21.33 8.18
N THR A 128 1.03 -20.29 9.01
CA THR A 128 0.20 -19.13 8.72
C THR A 128 1.05 -17.95 8.27
N VAL A 129 0.56 -17.21 7.28
CA VAL A 129 1.27 -16.06 6.71
C VAL A 129 0.41 -14.82 6.80
N PHE A 130 0.95 -13.76 7.39
CA PHE A 130 0.39 -12.41 7.36
C PHE A 130 1.17 -11.55 6.39
N VAL A 131 0.49 -10.83 5.51
CA VAL A 131 1.09 -9.86 4.60
C VAL A 131 0.44 -8.51 4.85
N ASN A 132 1.26 -7.49 5.09
CA ASN A 132 0.80 -6.11 5.23
C ASN A 132 1.52 -5.23 4.21
N PHE A 133 0.74 -4.50 3.43
CA PHE A 133 1.23 -3.53 2.46
C PHE A 133 0.61 -2.16 2.72
N VAL A 134 1.43 -1.12 2.75
CA VAL A 134 1.00 0.26 3.04
C VAL A 134 1.62 1.21 2.03
N ASP A 135 0.83 1.86 1.19
CA ASP A 135 1.29 2.94 0.29
C ASP A 135 0.15 3.62 -0.50
N HIS A 136 0.55 4.39 -1.52
CA HIS A 136 -0.32 4.90 -2.56
C HIS A 136 -0.77 3.79 -3.51
N GLY A 137 -1.97 3.93 -4.04
CA GLY A 137 -2.53 3.03 -5.03
C GLY A 137 -3.34 3.76 -6.10
N GLY A 138 -3.75 3.01 -7.08
CA GLY A 138 -4.71 3.34 -8.12
C GLY A 138 -5.37 2.06 -8.61
N VAL A 139 -6.33 2.15 -9.51
CA VAL A 139 -6.98 0.95 -10.03
C VAL A 139 -5.92 0.01 -10.61
N GLY A 140 -5.84 -1.20 -10.07
CA GLY A 140 -4.95 -2.26 -10.54
C GLY A 140 -3.46 -2.04 -10.34
N ILE A 141 -3.06 -1.02 -9.59
CA ILE A 141 -1.65 -0.71 -9.28
C ILE A 141 -1.45 -0.23 -7.85
N VAL A 142 -0.30 -0.59 -7.25
CA VAL A 142 0.19 0.00 -5.99
C VAL A 142 1.67 0.38 -6.13
N ALA A 143 2.07 1.45 -5.46
CA ALA A 143 3.40 2.00 -5.61
C ALA A 143 4.47 1.23 -4.83
N PHE A 144 5.71 1.39 -5.24
CA PHE A 144 6.92 1.00 -4.52
C PHE A 144 7.92 2.17 -4.57
N PRO A 145 8.83 2.31 -3.58
CA PRO A 145 9.71 3.46 -3.53
C PRO A 145 10.68 3.50 -4.73
N ASN A 146 10.96 2.35 -5.34
CA ASN A 146 11.88 2.25 -6.47
C ASN A 146 11.33 1.30 -7.53
N GLY A 147 11.69 1.58 -8.79
CA GLY A 147 11.30 0.74 -9.94
C GLY A 147 9.83 0.87 -10.35
N PRO A 148 9.36 -0.01 -11.22
CA PRO A 148 7.97 -0.06 -11.63
C PRO A 148 7.03 -0.42 -10.49
N PHE A 149 5.78 0.01 -10.60
CA PHE A 149 4.72 -0.33 -9.66
C PHE A 149 4.39 -1.83 -9.66
N LEU A 150 3.77 -2.28 -8.58
CA LEU A 150 3.16 -3.61 -8.53
C LEU A 150 1.80 -3.55 -9.23
N HIS A 151 1.63 -4.35 -10.27
CA HIS A 151 0.35 -4.48 -10.95
C HIS A 151 -0.44 -5.67 -10.39
N VAL A 152 -1.76 -5.56 -10.46
CA VAL A 152 -2.70 -6.61 -10.02
C VAL A 152 -2.42 -7.95 -10.68
N LYS A 153 -1.99 -7.94 -11.95
CA LYS A 153 -1.63 -9.15 -12.71
C LYS A 153 -0.50 -9.93 -12.02
N GLU A 154 0.61 -9.25 -11.70
CA GLU A 154 1.77 -9.88 -11.04
C GLU A 154 1.43 -10.35 -9.63
N LEU A 155 0.67 -9.56 -8.87
CA LEU A 155 0.21 -9.96 -7.53
C LEU A 155 -0.67 -11.20 -7.59
N SER A 156 -1.67 -11.23 -8.49
CA SER A 156 -2.57 -12.37 -8.68
C SER A 156 -1.81 -13.63 -9.07
N GLN A 157 -0.85 -13.54 -9.99
CA GLN A 157 0.01 -14.65 -10.39
C GLN A 157 0.88 -15.15 -9.22
N THR A 158 1.40 -14.23 -8.42
CA THR A 158 2.22 -14.57 -7.24
C THR A 158 1.41 -15.30 -6.19
N LEU A 159 0.22 -14.81 -5.84
CA LEU A 159 -0.65 -15.47 -4.88
C LEU A 159 -1.08 -16.87 -5.35
N LYS A 160 -1.42 -17.03 -6.64
CA LYS A 160 -1.71 -18.33 -7.25
C LYS A 160 -0.49 -19.28 -7.20
N LYS A 161 0.72 -18.77 -7.43
CA LYS A 161 1.97 -19.54 -7.30
C LYS A 161 2.20 -19.99 -5.87
N MET A 162 2.09 -19.10 -4.88
CA MET A 162 2.24 -19.44 -3.46
C MET A 162 1.26 -20.53 -3.04
N GLN A 163 0.00 -20.43 -3.48
CA GLN A 163 -1.05 -21.45 -3.24
C GLN A 163 -0.69 -22.79 -3.88
N SER A 164 -0.29 -22.79 -5.16
CA SER A 164 0.08 -24.03 -5.88
C SER A 164 1.31 -24.73 -5.30
N GLN A 165 2.23 -23.97 -4.71
CA GLN A 165 3.43 -24.45 -4.02
C GLN A 165 3.17 -24.81 -2.56
N LYS A 166 1.93 -24.67 -2.07
CA LYS A 166 1.53 -24.96 -0.69
C LYS A 166 2.38 -24.22 0.35
N MET A 167 2.59 -22.93 0.13
CA MET A 167 3.44 -22.11 1.00
C MET A 167 2.73 -21.64 2.27
N PHE A 168 1.47 -21.97 2.48
CA PHE A 168 0.72 -21.58 3.67
C PHE A 168 -0.48 -22.53 3.89
N LYS A 169 -0.87 -22.66 5.16
CA LYS A 169 -2.15 -23.19 5.59
C LYS A 169 -3.26 -22.16 5.39
N GLN A 170 -2.97 -20.92 5.78
CA GLN A 170 -3.83 -19.76 5.63
C GLN A 170 -2.94 -18.52 5.41
N LEU A 171 -3.38 -17.62 4.53
CA LEU A 171 -2.74 -16.34 4.30
C LEU A 171 -3.76 -15.22 4.51
N VAL A 172 -3.40 -14.23 5.34
CA VAL A 172 -4.15 -12.98 5.50
C VAL A 172 -3.35 -11.85 4.90
N PHE A 173 -3.97 -11.06 4.02
CA PHE A 173 -3.34 -9.91 3.35
C PHE A 173 -4.09 -8.64 3.71
N TYR A 174 -3.45 -7.71 4.44
CA TYR A 174 -3.96 -6.37 4.70
C TYR A 174 -3.30 -5.38 3.77
N MET A 175 -4.11 -4.62 3.00
CA MET A 175 -3.62 -3.65 2.03
C MET A 175 -4.20 -2.26 2.31
N GLU A 176 -3.32 -1.35 2.69
CA GLU A 176 -3.59 0.08 2.79
C GLU A 176 -3.19 0.76 1.50
N ALA A 177 -4.14 1.15 0.68
CA ALA A 177 -3.91 1.97 -0.52
C ALA A 177 -5.24 2.50 -1.07
N CYS A 178 -5.17 3.57 -1.84
CA CYS A 178 -6.30 3.99 -2.67
C CYS A 178 -6.64 2.89 -3.67
N GLU A 179 -7.92 2.71 -3.98
CA GLU A 179 -8.46 1.69 -4.89
C GLU A 179 -7.93 0.25 -4.60
N SER A 180 -7.52 -0.01 -3.33
CA SER A 180 -6.87 -1.26 -2.92
C SER A 180 -7.73 -2.51 -3.19
N GLY A 181 -9.05 -2.39 -3.19
CA GLY A 181 -9.95 -3.47 -3.57
C GLY A 181 -9.74 -3.97 -5.01
N SER A 182 -9.24 -3.12 -5.91
CA SER A 182 -8.95 -3.50 -7.30
C SER A 182 -7.75 -4.44 -7.46
N MET A 183 -6.97 -4.63 -6.41
CA MET A 183 -5.80 -5.52 -6.43
C MET A 183 -6.14 -7.00 -6.20
N PHE A 184 -7.41 -7.32 -5.85
CA PHE A 184 -7.84 -8.68 -5.51
C PHE A 184 -9.08 -9.18 -6.28
N PRO A 185 -9.21 -8.93 -7.60
CA PRO A 185 -10.43 -9.27 -8.34
C PRO A 185 -10.64 -10.78 -8.48
N ASP A 186 -9.57 -11.58 -8.48
CA ASP A 186 -9.56 -13.00 -8.82
C ASP A 186 -9.30 -13.93 -7.64
N LEU A 187 -9.39 -13.47 -6.40
CA LEU A 187 -9.17 -14.34 -5.25
C LEU A 187 -10.27 -15.38 -5.13
N GLN A 188 -9.86 -16.64 -5.10
CA GLN A 188 -10.77 -17.79 -4.98
C GLN A 188 -11.36 -17.90 -3.57
N LYS A 189 -12.65 -18.25 -3.48
CA LYS A 189 -13.38 -18.34 -2.20
C LYS A 189 -12.98 -19.55 -1.33
N ASP A 190 -12.22 -20.48 -1.86
CA ASP A 190 -11.69 -21.68 -1.22
C ASP A 190 -10.16 -21.75 -1.27
N GLY A 191 -9.53 -20.60 -1.55
CA GLY A 191 -8.09 -20.48 -1.80
C GLY A 191 -7.22 -20.32 -0.57
N LYS A 192 -7.80 -20.36 0.65
CA LYS A 192 -7.10 -20.14 1.93
C LYS A 192 -6.41 -18.78 2.02
N ILE A 193 -6.83 -17.81 1.21
CA ILE A 193 -6.35 -16.44 1.23
C ILE A 193 -7.53 -15.51 1.56
N LEU A 194 -7.40 -14.73 2.61
CA LEU A 194 -8.29 -13.64 2.98
C LEU A 194 -7.56 -12.31 2.79
N ALA A 195 -8.03 -11.46 1.87
CA ALA A 195 -7.52 -10.11 1.73
C ALA A 195 -8.52 -9.10 2.31
N VAL A 196 -8.00 -8.12 3.06
CA VAL A 196 -8.77 -7.00 3.62
C VAL A 196 -8.12 -5.71 3.15
N THR A 197 -8.92 -4.79 2.62
CA THR A 197 -8.44 -3.57 1.97
C THR A 197 -9.03 -2.31 2.57
N ALA A 198 -8.25 -1.23 2.60
CA ALA A 198 -8.64 0.06 3.15
C ALA A 198 -9.79 0.73 2.39
N SER A 199 -9.94 0.43 1.10
CA SER A 199 -10.92 1.01 0.20
C SER A 199 -11.45 -0.04 -0.77
N ASN A 200 -12.59 0.26 -1.40
CA ASN A 200 -13.03 -0.52 -2.55
C ASN A 200 -12.16 -0.23 -3.80
N GLY A 201 -12.52 -0.79 -4.94
CA GLY A 201 -11.72 -0.65 -6.18
C GLY A 201 -11.90 0.69 -6.92
N GLN A 202 -12.61 1.68 -6.35
CA GLN A 202 -13.03 2.90 -7.05
C GLN A 202 -12.92 4.17 -6.20
N GLU A 203 -12.30 4.09 -5.02
CA GLU A 203 -12.20 5.21 -4.09
C GLU A 203 -10.82 5.30 -3.44
N SER A 204 -10.50 6.50 -2.94
CA SER A 204 -9.29 6.76 -2.17
C SER A 204 -9.30 6.07 -0.80
N SER A 205 -8.13 5.78 -0.27
CA SER A 205 -7.89 5.61 1.16
C SER A 205 -7.58 6.96 1.83
N TRP A 206 -7.42 6.97 3.15
CA TRP A 206 -7.32 8.21 3.92
C TRP A 206 -6.14 8.14 4.90
N GLY A 207 -5.33 9.21 4.93
CA GLY A 207 -4.42 9.44 6.03
C GLY A 207 -5.15 10.00 7.25
N THR A 208 -4.58 9.79 8.44
CA THR A 208 -5.14 10.30 9.70
C THR A 208 -4.08 10.89 10.59
N TYR A 209 -4.52 11.60 11.65
CA TYR A 209 -3.63 12.34 12.54
C TYR A 209 -2.77 13.34 11.77
N CYS A 210 -3.40 14.12 10.87
CA CYS A 210 -2.75 15.11 10.02
C CYS A 210 -2.93 16.53 10.58
N GLY A 211 -2.10 17.48 10.12
CA GLY A 211 -2.19 18.89 10.50
C GLY A 211 -2.08 19.09 12.01
N ASP A 212 -3.05 19.78 12.63
CA ASP A 212 -3.05 20.04 14.09
C ASP A 212 -3.19 18.76 14.92
N ALA A 213 -3.69 17.67 14.35
CA ALA A 213 -3.78 16.38 15.04
C ALA A 213 -2.44 15.62 15.09
N ALA A 214 -1.41 16.05 14.36
CA ALA A 214 -0.10 15.41 14.33
C ALA A 214 0.81 15.80 15.52
N MET A 215 0.22 16.09 16.69
CA MET A 215 0.96 16.52 17.88
C MET A 215 1.48 15.34 18.69
N VAL A 216 2.80 15.25 18.82
CA VAL A 216 3.49 14.22 19.62
C VAL A 216 4.43 14.92 20.60
N LYS A 217 4.29 14.64 21.90
CA LYS A 217 5.18 15.16 22.96
C LYS A 217 5.39 16.68 22.86
N GLY A 218 4.32 17.40 22.53
CA GLY A 218 4.32 18.87 22.42
C GLY A 218 4.91 19.46 21.14
N LYS A 219 5.28 18.62 20.15
CA LYS A 219 5.73 19.07 18.82
C LYS A 219 4.82 18.52 17.76
N ASN A 220 4.54 19.33 16.73
CA ASN A 220 3.86 18.83 15.53
C ASN A 220 4.87 18.13 14.63
N ILE A 221 4.49 16.94 14.11
CA ILE A 221 5.36 16.18 13.21
C ILE A 221 5.48 16.86 11.84
N GLY A 222 4.47 17.60 11.38
CA GLY A 222 4.46 18.21 10.05
C GLY A 222 4.03 17.26 8.93
N SER A 223 3.64 16.04 9.28
CA SER A 223 3.10 15.01 8.37
C SER A 223 1.98 14.25 9.07
N CYS A 224 1.17 13.48 8.33
CA CYS A 224 0.21 12.56 8.92
C CYS A 224 0.95 11.42 9.63
N LEU A 225 0.45 10.99 10.81
CA LEU A 225 1.11 9.97 11.62
C LEU A 225 0.81 8.55 11.17
N GLY A 226 -0.32 8.30 10.51
CA GLY A 226 -0.74 6.99 10.03
C GLY A 226 -1.82 7.07 8.96
N ASP A 227 -2.17 5.94 8.39
CA ASP A 227 -3.31 5.77 7.50
C ASP A 227 -4.51 5.20 8.27
N LEU A 228 -5.72 5.62 7.88
CA LEU A 228 -6.93 5.41 8.69
C LEU A 228 -7.30 3.93 8.86
N PHE A 229 -7.20 3.11 7.81
CA PHE A 229 -7.42 1.67 7.92
C PHE A 229 -6.31 1.02 8.76
N SER A 230 -5.05 1.37 8.49
CA SER A 230 -3.88 0.82 9.18
C SER A 230 -3.94 1.10 10.67
N VAL A 231 -4.12 2.35 11.10
CA VAL A 231 -4.25 2.64 12.54
C VAL A 231 -5.51 2.01 13.15
N SER A 232 -6.58 1.83 12.37
CA SER A 232 -7.83 1.23 12.87
C SER A 232 -7.63 -0.22 13.28
N TRP A 233 -6.93 -1.04 12.48
CA TRP A 233 -6.67 -2.43 12.86
C TRP A 233 -5.53 -2.53 13.89
N MET A 234 -4.47 -1.70 13.77
CA MET A 234 -3.34 -1.74 14.70
C MET A 234 -3.70 -1.29 16.11
N GLU A 235 -4.52 -0.23 16.25
CA GLU A 235 -5.01 0.19 17.58
C GLU A 235 -6.02 -0.78 18.17
N ASP A 236 -6.77 -1.53 17.35
CA ASP A 236 -7.62 -2.62 17.81
C ASP A 236 -6.77 -3.76 18.37
N ASP A 237 -5.69 -4.11 17.69
CA ASP A 237 -4.71 -5.09 18.11
C ASP A 237 -3.93 -4.65 19.38
N ASP A 238 -3.64 -3.37 19.54
CA ASP A 238 -3.02 -2.80 20.76
C ASP A 238 -3.89 -3.03 22.01
N LEU A 239 -5.21 -3.28 21.85
CA LEU A 239 -6.09 -3.63 22.95
C LEU A 239 -5.87 -5.07 23.50
N GLY A 240 -5.06 -5.87 22.81
CA GLY A 240 -4.66 -7.20 23.28
C GLY A 240 -5.75 -8.27 23.26
N LYS A 241 -6.78 -8.12 22.44
CA LYS A 241 -7.94 -9.05 22.35
C LYS A 241 -7.68 -10.31 21.52
N PHE A 242 -6.49 -10.50 20.99
CA PHE A 242 -6.11 -11.51 20.00
C PHE A 242 -6.56 -12.95 20.30
N ALA A 243 -6.57 -13.36 21.57
CA ALA A 243 -6.93 -14.73 21.92
C ALA A 243 -8.43 -15.04 21.75
N SER A 244 -9.28 -14.03 21.81
CA SER A 244 -10.74 -14.17 21.79
C SER A 244 -11.41 -13.51 20.59
N GLU A 245 -10.72 -12.57 19.93
CA GLU A 245 -11.22 -11.87 18.75
C GLU A 245 -11.04 -12.69 17.49
N THR A 246 -12.07 -12.70 16.63
CA THR A 246 -12.01 -13.36 15.34
C THR A 246 -11.75 -12.32 14.23
N PHE A 247 -11.21 -12.77 13.08
CA PHE A 247 -11.08 -11.89 11.90
C PHE A 247 -12.39 -11.20 11.54
N LYS A 248 -13.51 -11.92 11.62
CA LYS A 248 -14.83 -11.34 11.36
C LYS A 248 -15.17 -10.18 12.29
N HIS A 249 -14.84 -10.32 13.58
CA HIS A 249 -15.10 -9.27 14.57
C HIS A 249 -14.16 -8.09 14.34
N GLN A 250 -12.86 -8.32 14.14
CA GLN A 250 -11.89 -7.28 13.84
C GLN A 250 -12.26 -6.52 12.54
N ILE A 251 -12.58 -7.23 11.44
CA ILE A 251 -13.00 -6.59 10.19
C ILE A 251 -14.23 -5.70 10.42
N ALA A 252 -15.20 -6.12 11.23
CA ALA A 252 -16.37 -5.32 11.56
C ALA A 252 -16.01 -4.08 12.40
N SER A 253 -15.11 -4.21 13.38
CA SER A 253 -14.56 -3.12 14.19
C SER A 253 -13.81 -2.12 13.30
N VAL A 254 -12.88 -2.62 12.50
CA VAL A 254 -12.05 -1.82 11.56
C VAL A 254 -12.92 -1.10 10.54
N THR A 255 -13.94 -1.77 9.96
CA THR A 255 -14.89 -1.13 9.03
C THR A 255 -15.62 0.04 9.67
N LYS A 256 -16.04 -0.10 10.93
CA LYS A 256 -16.71 1.00 11.66
C LYS A 256 -15.75 2.16 11.95
N ARG A 257 -14.49 1.87 12.20
CA ARG A 257 -13.44 2.85 12.53
C ARG A 257 -12.92 3.56 11.26
N THR A 258 -12.80 2.86 10.14
CA THR A 258 -12.41 3.39 8.83
C THR A 258 -13.63 4.02 8.15
N ASN A 259 -14.08 5.15 8.67
CA ASN A 259 -15.36 5.78 8.31
C ASN A 259 -15.30 6.73 7.10
N GLN A 260 -14.16 6.86 6.44
CA GLN A 260 -13.95 7.73 5.29
C GLN A 260 -13.85 6.94 3.97
N SER A 261 -13.64 5.62 4.05
CA SER A 261 -13.60 4.70 2.92
C SER A 261 -14.29 3.38 3.27
N HIS A 262 -14.51 2.50 2.28
CA HIS A 262 -15.21 1.23 2.47
C HIS A 262 -14.19 0.10 2.57
N VAL A 263 -13.96 -0.37 3.80
CA VAL A 263 -13.17 -1.61 4.03
C VAL A 263 -13.84 -2.78 3.34
N CYS A 264 -13.09 -3.49 2.51
CA CYS A 264 -13.58 -4.65 1.78
C CYS A 264 -12.80 -5.91 2.15
N SER A 265 -13.45 -7.07 2.03
CA SER A 265 -12.80 -8.38 2.18
C SER A 265 -13.03 -9.26 0.98
N PHE A 266 -11.96 -9.94 0.51
CA PHE A 266 -11.91 -10.76 -0.69
C PHE A 266 -11.38 -12.15 -0.38
N GLY A 267 -11.69 -13.13 -1.22
CA GLY A 267 -11.15 -14.48 -1.16
C GLY A 267 -11.89 -15.40 -0.20
N ASP A 268 -11.14 -16.22 0.55
CA ASP A 268 -11.66 -17.28 1.41
C ASP A 268 -12.09 -16.77 2.78
N LYS A 269 -13.40 -16.70 2.99
CA LYS A 269 -14.01 -16.27 4.25
C LYS A 269 -14.31 -17.42 5.20
N SER A 270 -13.96 -18.64 4.86
CA SER A 270 -14.27 -19.83 5.67
C SER A 270 -13.63 -19.80 7.05
N PHE A 271 -12.50 -19.11 7.19
CA PHE A 271 -11.76 -18.96 8.46
C PHE A 271 -11.92 -17.59 9.14
N GLU A 272 -12.81 -16.71 8.67
CA GLU A 272 -13.11 -15.42 9.33
C GLU A 272 -13.56 -15.58 10.80
N ASN A 273 -14.15 -16.71 11.14
CA ASN A 273 -14.56 -17.02 12.51
C ASN A 273 -13.45 -17.65 13.38
N GLU A 274 -12.25 -17.82 12.83
CA GLU A 274 -11.09 -18.25 13.61
C GLU A 274 -10.52 -17.07 14.41
N ALA A 275 -9.98 -17.38 15.60
CA ALA A 275 -9.36 -16.36 16.41
C ALA A 275 -8.09 -15.83 15.72
N ILE A 276 -7.94 -14.50 15.73
CA ILE A 276 -6.75 -13.80 15.21
C ILE A 276 -5.48 -14.37 15.86
N GLY A 277 -5.53 -14.68 17.13
CA GLY A 277 -4.43 -15.29 17.88
C GLY A 277 -3.96 -16.66 17.39
N LYS A 278 -4.67 -17.30 16.45
CA LYS A 278 -4.10 -18.45 15.71
C LYS A 278 -3.03 -18.00 14.72
N ILE A 279 -3.15 -16.78 14.22
CA ILE A 279 -2.16 -16.13 13.37
C ILE A 279 -1.31 -15.17 14.21
N GLU A 280 -1.90 -14.57 15.24
CA GLU A 280 -1.30 -13.65 16.19
C GLU A 280 -1.57 -14.14 17.63
N MET A 281 -0.70 -13.90 18.63
CA MET A 281 -0.92 -14.34 20.01
C MET A 281 -1.35 -13.18 20.91
N ALA A 282 -2.10 -13.49 21.96
CA ALA A 282 -2.70 -12.53 22.87
C ALA A 282 -1.73 -11.89 23.87
N LEU A 283 -1.95 -10.60 24.14
CA LEU A 283 -1.56 -9.92 25.37
C LEU A 283 -2.82 -9.38 26.07
N GLU A 284 -2.83 -9.41 27.39
CA GLU A 284 -3.99 -8.95 28.17
C GLU A 284 -4.11 -7.42 28.21
N GLY A 285 -5.26 -6.94 27.83
CA GLY A 285 -6.02 -5.83 28.39
C GLY A 285 -5.51 -4.40 28.30
N MET A 286 -6.08 -3.59 27.41
CA MET A 286 -6.33 -2.16 27.62
C MET A 286 -7.76 -1.79 27.24
N ASN A 287 -8.27 -0.67 27.82
CA ASN A 287 -9.64 -0.20 27.59
C ASN A 287 -9.84 0.34 26.18
N GLU A 288 -11.05 0.19 25.63
CA GLU A 288 -11.45 0.72 24.33
C GLU A 288 -11.07 2.20 24.20
N VAL A 289 -10.24 2.50 23.22
CA VAL A 289 -9.99 3.86 22.75
C VAL A 289 -10.76 4.01 21.44
N ALA A 290 -11.75 4.91 21.42
CA ALA A 290 -12.39 5.27 20.17
C ALA A 290 -11.35 5.94 19.28
N PRO A 291 -11.14 5.49 18.01
CA PRO A 291 -10.24 6.17 17.13
C PRO A 291 -10.80 7.54 16.81
N SER A 292 -9.99 8.52 16.96
CA SER A 292 -10.26 9.85 16.46
C SER A 292 -9.97 9.82 14.95
N ALA A 293 -11.00 10.00 14.12
CA ALA A 293 -10.82 10.43 12.74
C ALA A 293 -10.33 11.89 12.68
N ALA A 294 -9.74 12.38 13.76
CA ALA A 294 -9.26 13.75 13.90
C ALA A 294 -8.14 14.01 12.89
N GLY A 295 -8.37 14.97 12.01
CA GLY A 295 -7.39 15.34 10.99
C GLY A 295 -7.26 14.31 9.86
N SER A 296 -8.30 13.54 9.54
CA SER A 296 -8.29 12.66 8.35
C SER A 296 -8.28 13.48 7.07
N VAL A 297 -7.43 13.08 6.12
CA VAL A 297 -7.24 13.71 4.81
C VAL A 297 -7.23 12.63 3.74
N ASP A 298 -7.95 12.84 2.63
CA ASP A 298 -7.85 11.97 1.46
C ASP A 298 -6.38 11.76 1.08
N ALA A 299 -5.95 10.51 0.89
CA ALA A 299 -4.55 10.19 0.63
C ALA A 299 -4.00 10.94 -0.61
N ARG A 300 -4.86 11.27 -1.59
CA ARG A 300 -4.53 12.08 -2.76
C ARG A 300 -4.19 13.53 -2.41
N ASP A 301 -4.78 14.05 -1.31
CA ASP A 301 -4.70 15.45 -0.92
C ASP A 301 -3.69 15.72 0.20
N ILE A 302 -3.04 14.69 0.74
CA ILE A 302 -2.12 14.84 1.86
C ILE A 302 -0.99 15.83 1.54
N TYR A 303 -0.36 15.74 0.37
CA TYR A 303 0.74 16.65 -0.01
C TYR A 303 0.32 18.11 -0.03
N VAL A 304 -0.84 18.42 -0.65
CA VAL A 304 -1.33 19.81 -0.70
C VAL A 304 -1.81 20.28 0.68
N SER A 305 -2.46 19.39 1.45
CA SER A 305 -2.93 19.68 2.80
C SER A 305 -1.78 19.98 3.75
N GLN A 306 -0.72 19.19 3.74
CA GLN A 306 0.48 19.41 4.55
C GLN A 306 1.22 20.69 4.13
N ALA A 307 1.38 20.94 2.83
CA ALA A 307 2.01 22.17 2.35
C ALA A 307 1.20 23.41 2.73
N TYR A 308 -0.14 23.33 2.66
CA TYR A 308 -1.03 24.41 3.10
C TYR A 308 -0.92 24.65 4.61
N TRP A 309 -0.94 23.59 5.42
CA TRP A 309 -0.74 23.66 6.86
C TRP A 309 0.64 24.29 7.21
N ALA A 310 1.70 23.85 6.55
CA ALA A 310 3.04 24.38 6.73
C ALA A 310 3.10 25.88 6.38
N TRP A 311 2.43 26.31 5.29
CA TRP A 311 2.35 27.74 4.95
C TRP A 311 1.56 28.54 5.98
N GLN A 312 0.43 28.04 6.47
CA GLN A 312 -0.36 28.73 7.50
C GLN A 312 0.44 28.96 8.78
N ASN A 313 1.22 27.97 9.21
CA ASN A 313 1.96 27.97 10.47
C ASN A 313 3.42 28.44 10.34
N ALA A 314 3.88 28.81 9.14
CA ALA A 314 5.21 29.33 8.91
C ALA A 314 5.39 30.72 9.55
N ASN A 315 6.56 30.96 10.17
CA ASN A 315 6.98 32.29 10.57
C ASN A 315 7.30 33.18 9.33
N ASP A 316 7.49 34.48 9.53
CA ASP A 316 7.70 35.45 8.44
C ASP A 316 8.89 35.07 7.52
N GLU A 317 9.96 34.51 8.09
CA GLU A 317 11.16 34.11 7.33
C GLU A 317 10.90 32.92 6.40
N MET A 318 10.02 31.99 6.80
CA MET A 318 9.72 30.76 6.05
C MET A 318 8.46 30.87 5.19
N LYS A 319 7.69 31.97 5.34
CA LYS A 319 6.36 32.11 4.72
C LYS A 319 6.41 32.01 3.19
N ASP A 320 7.34 32.71 2.57
CA ASP A 320 7.49 32.74 1.10
C ASP A 320 7.95 31.39 0.55
N LYS A 321 8.86 30.71 1.27
CA LYS A 321 9.32 29.37 0.89
C LYS A 321 8.19 28.35 0.97
N ALA A 322 7.40 28.39 2.04
CA ALA A 322 6.25 27.49 2.20
C ALA A 322 5.18 27.77 1.14
N TRP A 323 4.91 29.04 0.82
CA TRP A 323 4.01 29.42 -0.26
C TRP A 323 4.47 28.90 -1.62
N THR A 324 5.76 29.07 -1.94
CA THR A 324 6.34 28.58 -3.20
C THR A 324 6.20 27.05 -3.31
N ARG A 325 6.40 26.31 -2.21
CA ARG A 325 6.19 24.84 -2.18
C ARG A 325 4.74 24.49 -2.48
N LEU A 326 3.79 25.15 -1.82
CA LEU A 326 2.35 24.91 -2.04
C LEU A 326 1.93 25.18 -3.48
N VAL A 327 2.33 26.35 -4.03
CA VAL A 327 2.02 26.71 -5.43
C VAL A 327 2.54 25.66 -6.41
N ARG A 328 3.79 25.23 -6.23
CA ARG A 328 4.38 24.17 -7.10
C ARG A 328 3.59 22.88 -7.06
N ILE A 329 3.16 22.43 -5.88
CA ILE A 329 2.34 21.20 -5.75
C ILE A 329 1.02 21.37 -6.52
N VAL A 330 0.36 22.52 -6.42
CA VAL A 330 -0.90 22.77 -7.14
C VAL A 330 -0.68 22.83 -8.66
N GLU A 331 0.39 23.48 -9.11
CA GLU A 331 0.73 23.55 -10.55
C GLU A 331 1.06 22.17 -11.12
N ASP A 332 1.80 21.33 -10.39
CA ASP A 332 2.13 19.98 -10.85
C ASP A 332 0.87 19.11 -10.95
N ARG A 333 -0.07 19.24 -10.01
CA ARG A 333 -1.39 18.58 -10.11
C ARG A 333 -2.18 19.01 -11.35
N GLN A 334 -2.17 20.32 -11.66
CA GLN A 334 -2.86 20.83 -12.85
C GLN A 334 -2.23 20.28 -14.14
N LYS A 335 -0.90 20.12 -14.18
CA LYS A 335 -0.22 19.49 -15.32
C LYS A 335 -0.60 18.02 -15.48
N ASP A 336 -0.66 17.27 -14.35
CA ASP A 336 -1.13 15.87 -14.36
C ASP A 336 -2.58 15.78 -14.85
N ASP A 337 -3.50 16.60 -14.33
CA ASP A 337 -4.92 16.64 -14.75
C ASP A 337 -5.03 16.91 -16.27
N GLN A 338 -4.26 17.87 -16.79
CA GLN A 338 -4.25 18.22 -18.21
C GLN A 338 -3.68 17.09 -19.09
N LEU A 339 -2.60 16.44 -18.65
CA LEU A 339 -1.97 15.35 -19.39
C LEU A 339 -2.92 14.17 -19.55
N PHE A 340 -3.50 13.68 -18.47
CA PHE A 340 -4.40 12.53 -18.53
C PHE A 340 -5.73 12.86 -19.23
N ALA A 341 -6.21 14.11 -19.14
CA ALA A 341 -7.32 14.57 -19.96
C ALA A 341 -6.99 14.52 -21.45
N LYS A 342 -5.81 15.01 -21.85
CA LYS A 342 -5.33 14.94 -23.27
C LYS A 342 -5.25 13.50 -23.75
N ILE A 343 -4.69 12.58 -22.98
CA ILE A 343 -4.61 11.15 -23.32
C ILE A 343 -6.02 10.59 -23.63
N GLY A 344 -6.98 10.82 -22.73
CA GLY A 344 -8.36 10.39 -22.91
C GLY A 344 -9.03 11.02 -24.14
N LEU A 345 -8.87 12.34 -24.33
CA LEU A 345 -9.41 13.08 -25.49
C LEU A 345 -8.81 12.58 -26.80
N LYS A 346 -7.50 12.35 -26.87
CA LYS A 346 -6.81 11.86 -28.05
C LYS A 346 -7.28 10.49 -28.50
N ALA A 347 -7.54 9.62 -27.53
CA ALA A 347 -8.08 8.29 -27.80
C ALA A 347 -9.50 8.34 -28.39
N CYS A 348 -10.33 9.26 -27.91
CA CYS A 348 -11.72 9.44 -28.36
C CYS A 348 -11.90 10.24 -29.64
N GLY A 349 -10.91 11.03 -30.08
CA GLY A 349 -11.07 11.98 -31.18
C GLY A 349 -12.19 13.01 -30.89
N GLU A 350 -12.98 13.34 -31.90
CA GLU A 350 -14.05 14.38 -31.81
C GLU A 350 -15.38 13.86 -31.25
N CYS A 351 -15.36 12.86 -30.34
CA CYS A 351 -16.58 12.29 -29.77
C CYS A 351 -16.77 12.75 -28.30
N PRO A 352 -17.61 13.79 -28.02
CA PRO A 352 -17.79 14.32 -26.65
C PRO A 352 -18.29 13.28 -25.63
N LYS A 353 -19.23 12.39 -26.05
CA LYS A 353 -19.73 11.31 -25.17
C LYS A 353 -18.64 10.28 -24.83
N CYS A 354 -17.74 10.02 -25.77
CA CYS A 354 -16.57 9.17 -25.51
C CYS A 354 -15.67 9.83 -24.50
N GLN A 355 -15.37 11.12 -24.67
CA GLN A 355 -14.49 11.88 -23.78
C GLN A 355 -15.03 11.90 -22.34
N GLU A 356 -16.33 12.21 -22.17
CA GLU A 356 -17.01 12.17 -20.88
C GLU A 356 -16.88 10.78 -20.23
N LYS A 357 -17.11 9.72 -21.00
CA LYS A 357 -16.98 8.35 -20.55
C LYS A 357 -15.55 8.00 -20.13
N MET A 358 -14.56 8.33 -20.93
CA MET A 358 -13.14 8.01 -20.64
C MET A 358 -12.64 8.68 -19.38
N LEU A 359 -13.09 9.89 -19.07
CA LEU A 359 -12.65 10.64 -17.89
C LEU A 359 -13.54 10.41 -16.66
N GLY A 360 -14.81 10.08 -16.83
CA GLY A 360 -15.80 10.02 -15.76
C GLY A 360 -16.26 8.62 -15.34
N ASP A 361 -16.20 7.62 -16.23
CA ASP A 361 -16.67 6.28 -15.90
C ASP A 361 -15.79 5.61 -14.86
N ARG A 362 -16.43 4.72 -14.08
CA ARG A 362 -15.78 3.84 -13.09
C ARG A 362 -15.94 2.39 -13.54
N SER A 363 -15.26 2.05 -14.66
CA SER A 363 -15.25 0.69 -15.19
C SER A 363 -14.64 -0.30 -14.19
N GLU A 364 -15.09 -1.56 -14.22
CA GLU A 364 -14.46 -2.64 -13.48
C GLU A 364 -13.26 -3.18 -14.25
N LEU A 365 -12.20 -3.56 -13.53
CA LEU A 365 -10.98 -4.11 -14.11
C LEU A 365 -11.21 -5.56 -14.59
N LYS A 366 -11.23 -5.76 -15.91
CA LYS A 366 -11.36 -7.07 -16.57
C LYS A 366 -10.13 -7.40 -17.41
N ASP A 367 -9.65 -6.44 -18.19
CA ASP A 367 -8.44 -6.60 -19.02
C ASP A 367 -7.19 -6.13 -18.27
N MET A 368 -6.71 -6.97 -17.33
CA MET A 368 -5.50 -6.70 -16.54
C MET A 368 -4.24 -6.58 -17.42
N GLU A 369 -4.20 -7.27 -18.56
CA GLU A 369 -3.06 -7.25 -19.49
C GLU A 369 -2.93 -5.88 -20.13
N CYS A 370 -3.99 -5.40 -20.78
CA CYS A 370 -4.03 -4.06 -21.38
C CYS A 370 -3.72 -3.00 -20.32
N HIS A 371 -4.39 -3.03 -19.17
CA HIS A 371 -4.19 -2.05 -18.12
C HIS A 371 -2.74 -1.99 -17.64
N SER A 372 -2.12 -3.14 -17.38
CA SER A 372 -0.71 -3.23 -16.97
C SER A 372 0.23 -2.65 -18.04
N MET A 373 -0.02 -2.95 -19.32
CA MET A 373 0.78 -2.39 -20.42
C MET A 373 0.67 -0.86 -20.47
N LEU A 374 -0.54 -0.30 -20.43
CA LEU A 374 -0.72 1.16 -20.49
C LEU A 374 -0.11 1.86 -19.26
N ALA A 375 -0.25 1.27 -18.06
CA ALA A 375 0.35 1.83 -16.86
C ALA A 375 1.89 1.83 -16.90
N GLN A 376 2.50 0.81 -17.51
CA GLN A 376 3.94 0.78 -17.77
C GLN A 376 4.39 1.86 -18.76
N GLU A 377 3.58 2.19 -19.78
CA GLU A 377 3.89 3.27 -20.71
C GLU A 377 3.91 4.64 -20.00
N VAL A 378 2.95 4.89 -19.10
CA VAL A 378 2.98 6.09 -18.25
C VAL A 378 4.26 6.14 -17.42
N HIS A 379 4.61 5.03 -16.76
CA HIS A 379 5.84 4.94 -15.96
C HIS A 379 7.10 5.31 -16.75
N LYS A 380 7.21 4.83 -17.98
CA LYS A 380 8.41 5.02 -18.84
C LYS A 380 8.47 6.40 -19.48
N HIS A 381 7.33 6.89 -19.94
CA HIS A 381 7.29 8.00 -20.89
C HIS A 381 6.77 9.31 -20.32
N CYS A 382 5.95 9.30 -19.26
CA CYS A 382 5.42 10.54 -18.72
C CYS A 382 6.45 11.33 -17.87
N PRO A 383 6.29 12.67 -17.76
CA PRO A 383 7.19 13.48 -16.94
C PRO A 383 7.13 13.08 -15.47
N VAL A 384 8.28 13.18 -14.79
CA VAL A 384 8.38 12.95 -13.35
C VAL A 384 8.03 14.27 -12.65
N SER A 385 7.10 14.25 -11.70
CA SER A 385 6.76 15.42 -10.89
C SER A 385 7.93 15.79 -9.98
N ALA A 386 8.30 17.08 -9.96
CA ALA A 386 9.36 17.57 -9.10
C ALA A 386 8.89 17.84 -7.65
N SER A 387 7.59 17.98 -7.42
CA SER A 387 7.01 18.32 -6.12
C SER A 387 6.48 17.13 -5.33
N HIS A 388 6.35 15.98 -5.96
CA HIS A 388 5.91 14.73 -5.36
C HIS A 388 7.02 13.67 -5.50
N HIS A 389 7.18 12.81 -4.50
CA HIS A 389 7.94 11.60 -4.74
C HIS A 389 7.23 10.79 -5.81
N ALA A 390 7.89 10.67 -6.95
CA ALA A 390 7.37 10.03 -8.14
C ALA A 390 8.28 8.88 -8.54
N THR A 391 7.68 7.79 -9.00
CA THR A 391 8.40 6.66 -9.57
C THR A 391 8.04 6.58 -11.05
N GLY A 392 8.96 7.04 -11.91
CA GLY A 392 8.63 7.27 -13.32
C GLY A 392 7.58 8.39 -13.45
N GLY A 393 6.65 8.27 -14.38
CA GLY A 393 5.58 9.25 -14.60
C GLY A 393 4.43 9.21 -13.57
N TRP A 394 4.53 8.37 -12.54
CA TRP A 394 3.50 8.24 -11.50
C TRP A 394 3.90 8.91 -10.18
N ASN A 395 2.90 9.45 -9.49
CA ASN A 395 3.02 9.99 -8.13
C ASN A 395 1.73 9.72 -7.33
N GLY A 396 1.73 9.98 -6.03
CA GLY A 396 0.57 9.71 -5.16
C GLY A 396 -0.72 10.40 -5.59
N TYR A 397 -0.66 11.53 -6.30
CA TYR A 397 -1.84 12.22 -6.80
C TYR A 397 -2.35 11.65 -8.13
N ASN A 398 -1.47 11.48 -9.12
CA ASN A 398 -1.88 11.14 -10.48
C ASN A 398 -2.22 9.66 -10.66
N MET A 399 -1.93 8.79 -9.69
CA MET A 399 -2.36 7.38 -9.72
C MET A 399 -3.88 7.21 -9.85
N LYS A 400 -4.68 8.20 -9.46
CA LYS A 400 -6.14 8.23 -9.71
C LYS A 400 -6.49 8.06 -11.20
N PHE A 401 -5.60 8.49 -12.09
CA PHE A 401 -5.80 8.38 -13.54
C PHE A 401 -5.53 6.99 -14.11
N SER A 402 -5.11 6.03 -13.29
CA SER A 402 -5.14 4.62 -13.69
C SER A 402 -6.55 4.17 -14.10
N GLN A 403 -7.60 4.85 -13.58
CA GLN A 403 -8.97 4.66 -14.03
C GLN A 403 -9.18 5.06 -15.50
N VAL A 404 -8.52 6.13 -15.96
CA VAL A 404 -8.58 6.52 -17.38
C VAL A 404 -7.98 5.43 -18.27
N LEU A 405 -6.84 4.86 -17.86
CA LEU A 405 -6.21 3.75 -18.58
C LEU A 405 -7.11 2.52 -18.62
N LEU A 406 -7.76 2.23 -17.50
CA LEU A 406 -8.76 1.16 -17.43
C LEU A 406 -9.91 1.41 -18.39
N ASN A 407 -10.48 2.61 -18.39
CA ASN A 407 -11.58 2.98 -19.29
C ASN A 407 -11.16 2.86 -20.77
N LEU A 408 -9.92 3.20 -21.11
CA LEU A 408 -9.36 2.99 -22.44
C LEU A 408 -9.31 1.51 -22.81
N CYS A 409 -8.85 0.66 -21.89
CA CYS A 409 -8.76 -0.79 -22.12
C CYS A 409 -10.13 -1.44 -22.30
N GLU A 410 -11.07 -1.14 -21.41
CA GLU A 410 -12.44 -1.69 -21.45
C GLU A 410 -13.25 -1.11 -22.64
N GLY A 411 -12.89 0.08 -23.09
CA GLY A 411 -13.51 0.75 -24.24
C GLY A 411 -12.84 0.54 -25.58
N LYS A 412 -11.71 -0.20 -25.67
CA LYS A 412 -10.87 -0.27 -26.88
C LYS A 412 -11.60 -0.73 -28.13
N GLU A 413 -12.53 -1.69 -28.02
CA GLU A 413 -13.32 -2.14 -29.15
C GLU A 413 -14.26 -1.04 -29.69
N ALA A 414 -14.93 -0.31 -28.80
CA ALA A 414 -15.80 0.81 -29.16
C ALA A 414 -15.01 2.00 -29.73
N LEU A 415 -13.75 2.15 -29.32
CA LEU A 415 -12.81 3.14 -29.86
C LEU A 415 -12.24 2.72 -31.24
N GLY A 416 -12.40 1.45 -31.64
CA GLY A 416 -11.75 0.90 -32.83
C GLY A 416 -10.22 0.92 -32.74
N LYS A 417 -9.67 0.76 -31.52
CA LYS A 417 -8.22 0.81 -31.25
C LYS A 417 -7.75 -0.47 -30.58
N ASN A 418 -6.52 -0.86 -30.90
CA ASN A 418 -5.80 -1.92 -30.18
C ASN A 418 -4.91 -1.32 -29.07
N VAL A 419 -4.28 -2.19 -28.28
CA VAL A 419 -3.46 -1.78 -27.12
C VAL A 419 -2.21 -1.02 -27.57
N GLU A 420 -1.61 -1.38 -28.71
CA GLU A 420 -0.43 -0.74 -29.27
C GLU A 420 -0.73 0.71 -29.68
N GLU A 421 -1.90 0.96 -30.28
CA GLU A 421 -2.34 2.32 -30.65
C GLU A 421 -2.62 3.17 -29.39
N LEU A 422 -3.21 2.59 -28.35
CA LEU A 422 -3.41 3.27 -27.06
C LEU A 422 -2.07 3.57 -26.38
N SER A 423 -1.13 2.62 -26.39
CA SER A 423 0.24 2.81 -25.89
C SER A 423 0.94 3.96 -26.63
N LYS A 424 0.80 4.01 -27.96
CA LYS A 424 1.37 5.08 -28.77
C LYS A 424 0.83 6.46 -28.43
N ILE A 425 -0.48 6.57 -28.17
CA ILE A 425 -1.10 7.82 -27.70
C ILE A 425 -0.46 8.30 -26.39
N ILE A 426 -0.29 7.39 -25.43
CA ILE A 426 0.34 7.72 -24.13
C ILE A 426 1.79 8.20 -24.35
N GLN A 427 2.57 7.47 -25.13
CA GLN A 427 3.96 7.83 -25.44
C GLN A 427 4.07 9.23 -26.06
N ASP A 428 3.22 9.53 -27.04
CA ASP A 428 3.26 10.81 -27.77
C ASP A 428 2.88 11.97 -26.86
N GLU A 429 1.77 11.88 -26.10
CA GLU A 429 1.32 12.94 -25.21
C GLU A 429 2.29 13.16 -24.03
N CYS A 430 2.87 12.08 -23.48
CA CYS A 430 3.85 12.18 -22.41
C CYS A 430 5.18 12.76 -22.89
N THR A 431 5.62 12.44 -24.11
CA THR A 431 6.83 13.00 -24.72
C THR A 431 6.67 14.49 -24.98
N GLU A 432 5.51 14.91 -25.50
CA GLU A 432 5.18 16.33 -25.68
C GLU A 432 5.20 17.08 -24.35
N ALA A 433 4.61 16.51 -23.30
CA ALA A 433 4.58 17.11 -21.96
C ALA A 433 5.99 17.27 -21.37
N LYS A 434 6.91 16.30 -21.58
CA LYS A 434 8.33 16.42 -21.16
C LYS A 434 9.04 17.57 -21.86
N GLY A 435 8.86 17.72 -23.17
CA GLY A 435 9.49 18.77 -23.96
C GLY A 435 9.08 20.19 -23.52
N ILE A 436 7.83 20.35 -23.07
CA ILE A 436 7.35 21.63 -22.52
C ILE A 436 8.03 21.93 -21.17
N THR A 437 8.21 20.92 -20.31
CA THR A 437 8.82 21.07 -19.00
C THR A 437 10.30 21.47 -19.09
N GLU A 438 11.05 20.93 -20.07
CA GLU A 438 12.46 21.24 -20.31
C GLU A 438 12.70 22.66 -20.88
N LEU A 439 11.70 23.24 -21.54
CA LEU A 439 11.79 24.60 -22.11
C LEU A 439 11.51 25.72 -21.09
N VAL A 440 10.94 25.39 -19.93
CA VAL A 440 10.50 26.35 -18.89
C VAL A 440 11.50 26.40 -17.70
N VAL A 441 12.51 25.55 -17.67
CA VAL A 441 13.61 25.56 -16.70
C VAL A 441 14.81 26.29 -17.31
#